data_534d2afe68b4cdd01686e61e53847828
#
_entry.id   534d2afe68b4cdd01686e61e53847828
#
_cell.length_a   1.000
_cell.length_b   1.000
_cell.length_c   1.000
_cell.angle_alpha   90.00
_cell.angle_beta   90.00
_cell.angle_gamma   90.00
#
_symmetry.space_group_name_H-M   'P 1'
#
loop_
_entity.id
_entity.type
_entity.pdbx_description
1 polymer ?
#
loop_
_entity_poly.entity_id
_entity_poly.type
_entity_poly.pdbx_seq_one_letter_code
_entity_poly.pdbx_strand_id
1 'polypeptide(L)'
;MVSDIFDPDRWEPVADCDFEDITYHRGTDVDAVRIAFDRPEVRNAFRPGTVDELHEALDHAKRQTDVGCVLLTGNGPSPKDGGWAFCSGGDQSVRGDSGYEYRGDDEADAGEDETVQKAKAGRLHILEVQRAIRFMPKPVVAVVPGWAVGGGHSLHVVCDMTLASEEHAKFLQTDPDVASFDAGFGSAYLAKQVGQKKAREVFFRGKTYDAEEAADMGMVNEVVAHDELEDVALEWADEMASKSPTAMRMLKYAFNMADDGLVDQQVFAGEATRLGYMTDEAKEGREAFMEGRDPDFSDYPWYY
;
A
#
# COMPACT_ATOMS: atom_id res chain seq x y z
N MET A 1 -12.88 7.50 -15.16
CA MET A 1 -12.05 8.02 -16.31
C MET A 1 -10.62 7.73 -15.94
N VAL A 2 -9.89 7.02 -16.75
CA VAL A 2 -8.49 6.72 -16.49
C VAL A 2 -7.67 8.01 -16.59
N SER A 3 -6.53 8.06 -15.92
CA SER A 3 -5.64 9.21 -15.85
C SER A 3 -5.19 9.72 -17.24
N ASP A 4 -5.00 11.02 -17.41
CA ASP A 4 -4.47 11.62 -18.66
C ASP A 4 -3.02 11.17 -18.96
N ILE A 5 -2.29 10.72 -17.93
CA ILE A 5 -0.93 10.14 -18.07
C ILE A 5 -0.92 8.61 -18.20
N PHE A 6 -2.10 7.99 -18.23
CA PHE A 6 -2.27 6.56 -18.38
C PHE A 6 -2.24 6.16 -19.85
N ASP A 7 -1.32 5.30 -20.21
CA ASP A 7 -1.28 4.69 -21.54
C ASP A 7 -2.06 3.37 -21.56
N PRO A 8 -3.26 3.32 -22.17
CA PRO A 8 -4.09 2.13 -22.17
C PRO A 8 -3.47 0.93 -22.88
N ASP A 9 -2.50 1.15 -23.76
CA ASP A 9 -1.84 0.06 -24.50
C ASP A 9 -0.85 -0.73 -23.60
N ARG A 10 -0.50 -0.17 -22.44
CA ARG A 10 0.42 -0.79 -21.45
C ARG A 10 -0.30 -1.54 -20.34
N TRP A 11 -1.63 -1.47 -20.29
CA TRP A 11 -2.41 -1.99 -19.19
C TRP A 11 -3.66 -2.76 -19.66
N GLU A 12 -3.98 -3.84 -18.98
CA GLU A 12 -5.22 -4.58 -19.14
C GLU A 12 -6.04 -4.56 -17.85
N PRO A 13 -7.36 -4.34 -17.90
CA PRO A 13 -8.21 -4.49 -16.73
C PRO A 13 -8.10 -5.92 -16.17
N VAL A 14 -8.00 -6.04 -14.85
CA VAL A 14 -8.01 -7.36 -14.20
C VAL A 14 -9.42 -7.94 -14.26
N ALA A 15 -9.56 -9.12 -14.85
CA ALA A 15 -10.84 -9.78 -14.99
C ALA A 15 -11.47 -10.12 -13.63
N ASP A 16 -12.81 -10.10 -13.58
CA ASP A 16 -13.61 -10.42 -12.39
C ASP A 16 -13.39 -9.47 -11.19
N CYS A 17 -12.76 -8.32 -11.43
CA CYS A 17 -12.57 -7.23 -10.46
C CYS A 17 -13.23 -5.97 -10.99
N ASP A 18 -14.54 -5.82 -10.74
CA ASP A 18 -15.33 -4.64 -11.14
C ASP A 18 -15.54 -3.74 -9.91
N PHE A 19 -14.76 -2.66 -9.85
CA PHE A 19 -14.74 -1.72 -8.74
C PHE A 19 -15.38 -0.39 -9.12
N GLU A 20 -15.99 0.31 -8.16
CA GLU A 20 -16.63 1.62 -8.37
C GLU A 20 -15.68 2.78 -8.14
N ASP A 21 -14.91 2.72 -7.06
CA ASP A 21 -14.09 3.81 -6.54
C ASP A 21 -12.60 3.71 -6.89
N ILE A 22 -12.19 2.56 -7.46
CA ILE A 22 -10.81 2.35 -7.91
C ILE A 22 -10.77 1.74 -9.31
N THR A 23 -9.64 1.88 -9.98
CA THR A 23 -9.32 1.07 -11.17
C THR A 23 -8.21 0.10 -10.84
N TYR A 24 -8.31 -1.13 -11.39
CA TYR A 24 -7.34 -2.18 -11.16
C TYR A 24 -6.90 -2.80 -12.48
N HIS A 25 -5.66 -2.60 -12.83
CA HIS A 25 -5.08 -3.00 -14.10
C HIS A 25 -3.82 -3.84 -13.90
N ARG A 26 -3.54 -4.69 -14.88
CA ARG A 26 -2.32 -5.47 -14.98
C ARG A 26 -1.47 -4.94 -16.12
N GLY A 27 -0.16 -4.88 -15.92
CA GLY A 27 0.80 -4.54 -16.97
C GLY A 27 0.82 -5.58 -18.09
N THR A 28 0.88 -5.14 -19.36
CA THR A 28 0.97 -6.02 -20.53
C THR A 28 2.36 -6.62 -20.70
N ASP A 29 3.39 -5.82 -20.45
CA ASP A 29 4.79 -6.17 -20.67
C ASP A 29 5.62 -6.22 -19.37
N VAL A 30 5.02 -5.86 -18.22
CA VAL A 30 5.68 -5.82 -16.91
C VAL A 30 4.86 -6.62 -15.90
N ASP A 31 5.53 -7.43 -15.10
CA ASP A 31 4.91 -8.22 -14.02
C ASP A 31 4.48 -7.33 -12.85
N ALA A 32 3.62 -6.36 -13.12
CA ALA A 32 3.09 -5.41 -12.17
C ALA A 32 1.58 -5.25 -12.27
N VAL A 33 0.97 -4.75 -11.20
CA VAL A 33 -0.40 -4.26 -11.19
C VAL A 33 -0.44 -2.81 -10.78
N ARG A 34 -1.41 -2.08 -11.32
CA ARG A 34 -1.75 -0.69 -11.00
C ARG A 34 -3.10 -0.66 -10.30
N ILE A 35 -3.11 -0.18 -9.08
CA ILE A 35 -4.32 0.11 -8.31
C ILE A 35 -4.40 1.63 -8.20
N ALA A 36 -5.47 2.23 -8.69
CA ALA A 36 -5.63 3.68 -8.65
C ALA A 36 -6.97 4.09 -8.07
N PHE A 37 -6.96 5.05 -7.16
CA PHE A 37 -8.19 5.73 -6.77
C PHE A 37 -8.84 6.37 -7.98
N ASP A 38 -10.15 6.24 -8.16
CA ASP A 38 -10.90 6.75 -9.32
C ASP A 38 -12.10 7.62 -8.91
N ARG A 39 -11.87 8.51 -7.97
CA ARG A 39 -12.82 9.56 -7.52
C ARG A 39 -12.24 10.96 -7.70
N PRO A 40 -11.80 11.34 -8.93
CA PRO A 40 -11.07 12.59 -9.15
C PRO A 40 -11.92 13.84 -8.86
N GLU A 41 -13.26 13.75 -8.93
CA GLU A 41 -14.19 14.84 -8.61
C GLU A 41 -14.15 15.26 -7.12
N VAL A 42 -13.68 14.37 -6.23
CA VAL A 42 -13.43 14.63 -4.81
C VAL A 42 -11.95 14.49 -4.45
N ARG A 43 -11.06 14.62 -5.46
CA ARG A 43 -9.61 14.49 -5.30
C ARG A 43 -9.20 13.15 -4.68
N ASN A 44 -9.86 12.09 -5.11
CA ASN A 44 -9.60 10.73 -4.66
C ASN A 44 -9.74 10.56 -3.14
N ALA A 45 -10.65 11.31 -2.51
CA ALA A 45 -11.01 11.06 -1.12
C ALA A 45 -11.64 9.69 -0.98
N PHE A 46 -11.17 8.89 -0.01
CA PHE A 46 -11.70 7.55 0.20
C PHE A 46 -12.92 7.54 1.12
N ARG A 47 -13.87 6.69 0.82
CA ARG A 47 -15.03 6.32 1.64
C ARG A 47 -14.91 4.84 2.04
N PRO A 48 -15.75 4.30 2.97
CA PRO A 48 -15.67 2.90 3.35
C PRO A 48 -15.65 1.92 2.18
N GLY A 49 -16.49 2.09 1.14
CA GLY A 49 -16.47 1.27 -0.05
C GLY A 49 -15.13 1.30 -0.78
N THR A 50 -14.53 2.47 -0.96
CA THR A 50 -13.17 2.59 -1.55
C THR A 50 -12.14 1.78 -0.78
N VAL A 51 -12.25 1.76 0.55
CA VAL A 51 -11.31 1.02 1.43
C VAL A 51 -11.48 -0.49 1.27
N ASP A 52 -12.73 -0.95 1.16
CA ASP A 52 -13.04 -2.36 0.91
C ASP A 52 -12.49 -2.83 -0.45
N GLU A 53 -12.69 -2.03 -1.50
CA GLU A 53 -12.16 -2.30 -2.84
C GLU A 53 -10.62 -2.33 -2.88
N LEU A 54 -9.97 -1.37 -2.21
CA LEU A 54 -8.50 -1.37 -2.07
C LEU A 54 -8.00 -2.63 -1.37
N HIS A 55 -8.68 -3.05 -0.31
CA HIS A 55 -8.31 -4.25 0.42
C HIS A 55 -8.45 -5.51 -0.45
N GLU A 56 -9.54 -5.60 -1.22
CA GLU A 56 -9.80 -6.70 -2.15
C GLU A 56 -8.75 -6.74 -3.27
N ALA A 57 -8.46 -5.59 -3.91
CA ALA A 57 -7.46 -5.50 -4.97
C ALA A 57 -6.05 -5.86 -4.47
N LEU A 58 -5.66 -5.39 -3.28
CA LEU A 58 -4.38 -5.73 -2.67
C LEU A 58 -4.29 -7.22 -2.30
N ASP A 59 -5.35 -7.82 -1.77
CA ASP A 59 -5.37 -9.26 -1.45
C ASP A 59 -5.38 -10.11 -2.72
N HIS A 60 -6.06 -9.67 -3.79
CA HIS A 60 -5.97 -10.30 -5.09
C HIS A 60 -4.53 -10.23 -5.63
N ALA A 61 -3.92 -9.03 -5.69
CA ALA A 61 -2.54 -8.83 -6.15
C ALA A 61 -1.52 -9.67 -5.36
N LYS A 62 -1.72 -9.79 -4.04
CA LYS A 62 -0.89 -10.63 -3.16
C LYS A 62 -0.85 -12.10 -3.60
N ARG A 63 -1.99 -12.63 -4.06
CA ARG A 63 -2.15 -14.06 -4.43
C ARG A 63 -1.66 -14.38 -5.84
N GLN A 64 -1.52 -13.39 -6.73
CA GLN A 64 -1.04 -13.61 -8.09
C GLN A 64 0.43 -14.02 -8.10
N THR A 65 0.76 -15.11 -8.78
CA THR A 65 2.15 -15.64 -8.83
C THR A 65 3.02 -14.95 -9.86
N ASP A 66 2.41 -14.22 -10.75
CA ASP A 66 2.99 -13.51 -11.90
C ASP A 66 2.94 -11.98 -11.75
N VAL A 67 2.76 -11.50 -10.53
CA VAL A 67 2.86 -10.09 -10.15
C VAL A 67 4.04 -9.93 -9.20
N GLY A 68 5.02 -9.13 -9.59
CA GLY A 68 6.22 -8.83 -8.82
C GLY A 68 6.16 -7.50 -8.06
N CYS A 69 5.35 -6.55 -8.53
CA CYS A 69 5.23 -5.20 -7.95
C CYS A 69 3.79 -4.69 -8.00
N VAL A 70 3.42 -3.84 -7.03
CA VAL A 70 2.14 -3.11 -6.99
C VAL A 70 2.42 -1.62 -7.08
N LEU A 71 1.83 -0.95 -8.06
CA LEU A 71 1.81 0.51 -8.18
C LEU A 71 0.49 1.03 -7.62
N LEU A 72 0.55 1.85 -6.58
CA LEU A 72 -0.61 2.50 -5.98
C LEU A 72 -0.61 3.98 -6.38
N THR A 73 -1.67 4.45 -7.02
CA THR A 73 -1.75 5.82 -7.55
C THR A 73 -3.16 6.41 -7.44
N GLY A 74 -3.40 7.54 -8.08
CA GLY A 74 -4.70 8.18 -8.20
C GLY A 74 -4.97 8.65 -9.62
N ASN A 75 -6.15 8.35 -10.15
CA ASN A 75 -6.59 8.84 -11.44
C ASN A 75 -6.91 10.35 -11.38
N GLY A 76 -6.80 11.01 -12.52
CA GLY A 76 -7.01 12.44 -12.66
C GLY A 76 -6.87 12.91 -14.10
N PRO A 77 -6.95 14.22 -14.34
CA PRO A 77 -7.14 15.30 -13.36
C PRO A 77 -8.59 15.42 -12.86
N SER A 78 -8.80 16.20 -11.80
CA SER A 78 -10.13 16.52 -11.30
C SER A 78 -10.94 17.29 -12.36
N PRO A 79 -12.17 16.85 -12.68
CA PRO A 79 -13.02 17.55 -13.65
C PRO A 79 -13.48 18.93 -13.18
N LYS A 80 -13.29 19.27 -11.89
CA LYS A 80 -13.71 20.56 -11.33
C LYS A 80 -12.73 21.69 -11.63
N ASP A 81 -11.43 21.40 -11.58
CA ASP A 81 -10.39 22.44 -11.63
C ASP A 81 -9.08 21.99 -12.30
N GLY A 82 -9.05 20.76 -12.85
CA GLY A 82 -7.85 20.22 -13.46
C GLY A 82 -6.73 19.83 -12.48
N GLY A 83 -7.01 19.86 -11.16
CA GLY A 83 -6.02 19.52 -10.15
C GLY A 83 -5.81 18.01 -10.00
N TRP A 84 -4.59 17.61 -9.69
CA TRP A 84 -4.21 16.21 -9.49
C TRP A 84 -4.20 15.83 -8.02
N ALA A 85 -4.54 14.57 -7.74
CA ALA A 85 -4.43 14.01 -6.40
C ALA A 85 -4.08 12.51 -6.45
N PHE A 86 -3.18 12.12 -5.58
CA PHE A 86 -3.02 10.72 -5.20
C PHE A 86 -4.24 10.29 -4.39
N CYS A 87 -4.41 10.90 -3.21
CA CYS A 87 -5.56 10.69 -2.35
C CYS A 87 -5.64 11.84 -1.32
N SER A 88 -6.78 12.49 -1.20
CA SER A 88 -7.00 13.60 -0.27
C SER A 88 -7.47 13.18 1.13
N GLY A 89 -7.33 11.89 1.48
CA GLY A 89 -7.74 11.37 2.78
C GLY A 89 -9.18 10.91 2.83
N GLY A 90 -9.74 10.81 4.03
CA GLY A 90 -11.12 10.37 4.22
C GLY A 90 -12.15 11.41 3.75
N ASP A 91 -13.15 10.96 3.01
CA ASP A 91 -14.24 11.78 2.52
C ASP A 91 -15.09 12.33 3.69
N GLN A 92 -14.87 13.60 4.03
CA GLN A 92 -15.56 14.24 5.14
C GLN A 92 -17.08 14.34 4.94
N SER A 93 -17.58 14.22 3.71
CA SER A 93 -19.02 14.27 3.42
C SER A 93 -19.79 13.04 3.93
N VAL A 94 -19.09 11.93 4.16
CA VAL A 94 -19.64 10.68 4.71
C VAL A 94 -19.25 10.45 6.17
N ARG A 95 -18.62 11.45 6.81
CA ARG A 95 -18.29 11.40 8.23
C ARG A 95 -19.47 11.87 9.07
N GLY A 96 -20.13 10.94 9.75
CA GLY A 96 -21.19 11.21 10.72
C GLY A 96 -20.67 11.33 12.16
N ASP A 97 -21.59 11.37 13.13
CA ASP A 97 -21.26 11.49 14.57
C ASP A 97 -20.48 10.28 15.11
N SER A 98 -20.63 9.11 14.48
CA SER A 98 -19.95 7.86 14.86
C SER A 98 -18.69 7.56 14.04
N GLY A 99 -18.32 8.44 13.11
CA GLY A 99 -17.20 8.27 12.19
C GLY A 99 -17.64 8.13 10.74
N TYR A 100 -16.82 7.47 9.91
CA TYR A 100 -17.15 7.28 8.49
C TYR A 100 -18.23 6.21 8.34
N GLU A 101 -19.31 6.56 7.67
CA GLU A 101 -20.49 5.72 7.50
C GLU A 101 -20.58 5.19 6.07
N TYR A 102 -21.00 3.92 5.93
CA TYR A 102 -21.46 3.40 4.65
C TYR A 102 -22.76 4.15 4.33
N ARG A 103 -22.78 5.00 3.32
CA ARG A 103 -24.03 5.62 2.86
C ARG A 103 -24.77 4.63 1.97
N GLY A 104 -26.02 4.41 2.33
CA GLY A 104 -26.92 3.45 1.78
C GLY A 104 -27.46 3.75 0.37
N ASP A 105 -26.58 3.93 -0.61
CA ASP A 105 -26.89 3.52 -1.97
C ASP A 105 -26.59 2.01 -2.15
N ASP A 106 -25.95 1.40 -1.18
CA ASP A 106 -25.76 -0.03 -1.09
C ASP A 106 -27.03 -0.68 -0.53
N GLU A 107 -27.96 -1.04 -1.43
CA GLU A 107 -29.11 -1.90 -1.10
C GLU A 107 -28.70 -3.22 -0.40
N ALA A 108 -27.42 -3.54 -0.38
CA ALA A 108 -26.83 -4.67 0.33
C ALA A 108 -27.00 -4.59 1.85
N ASP A 109 -27.05 -3.39 2.43
CA ASP A 109 -27.16 -3.19 3.89
C ASP A 109 -28.62 -3.00 4.37
N ALA A 110 -29.59 -2.90 3.49
CA ALA A 110 -31.01 -2.66 3.81
C ALA A 110 -31.67 -3.78 4.67
N GLY A 111 -30.96 -4.84 4.99
CA GLY A 111 -31.39 -5.96 5.84
C GLY A 111 -30.48 -6.27 7.01
N GLU A 112 -29.40 -5.51 7.21
CA GLU A 112 -28.49 -5.74 8.33
C GLU A 112 -29.10 -5.25 9.67
N ASP A 113 -28.82 -6.00 10.73
CA ASP A 113 -29.18 -5.63 12.10
C ASP A 113 -28.49 -4.29 12.47
N GLU A 114 -29.25 -3.38 13.12
CA GLU A 114 -28.74 -2.08 13.58
C GLU A 114 -27.47 -2.20 14.44
N THR A 115 -27.31 -3.31 15.15
CA THR A 115 -26.12 -3.59 15.97
C THR A 115 -24.89 -3.84 15.10
N VAL A 116 -25.06 -4.52 13.96
CA VAL A 116 -23.98 -4.77 12.99
C VAL A 116 -23.59 -3.47 12.30
N GLN A 117 -24.57 -2.66 11.88
CA GLN A 117 -24.31 -1.35 11.28
C GLN A 117 -23.56 -0.44 12.26
N LYS A 118 -23.95 -0.39 13.54
CA LYS A 118 -23.22 0.36 14.57
C LYS A 118 -21.81 -0.18 14.83
N ALA A 119 -21.59 -1.48 14.72
CA ALA A 119 -20.26 -2.07 14.86
C ALA A 119 -19.34 -1.76 13.66
N LYS A 120 -19.91 -1.56 12.48
CA LYS A 120 -19.17 -1.13 11.28
C LYS A 120 -18.91 0.39 11.29
N ALA A 121 -19.87 1.18 11.79
CA ALA A 121 -19.76 2.64 11.83
C ALA A 121 -18.55 3.10 12.65
N GLY A 122 -17.86 4.12 12.17
CA GLY A 122 -16.70 4.70 12.84
C GLY A 122 -15.43 3.86 12.77
N ARG A 123 -15.48 2.67 12.20
CA ARG A 123 -14.30 1.85 12.02
C ARG A 123 -13.38 2.46 10.98
N LEU A 124 -12.13 2.70 11.34
CA LEU A 124 -11.14 3.29 10.44
C LEU A 124 -10.45 2.19 9.61
N HIS A 125 -11.16 1.66 8.63
CA HIS A 125 -10.72 0.52 7.81
C HIS A 125 -9.45 0.79 7.01
N ILE A 126 -9.11 2.06 6.75
CA ILE A 126 -7.86 2.43 6.05
C ILE A 126 -6.62 1.86 6.74
N LEU A 127 -6.67 1.61 8.05
CA LEU A 127 -5.58 0.94 8.77
C LEU A 127 -5.40 -0.51 8.33
N GLU A 128 -6.46 -1.17 7.88
CA GLU A 128 -6.36 -2.52 7.31
C GLU A 128 -5.67 -2.49 5.92
N VAL A 129 -5.90 -1.44 5.13
CA VAL A 129 -5.16 -1.21 3.87
C VAL A 129 -3.69 -0.95 4.16
N GLN A 130 -3.36 -0.11 5.16
CA GLN A 130 -1.97 0.08 5.60
C GLN A 130 -1.31 -1.26 6.02
N ARG A 131 -2.04 -2.11 6.74
CA ARG A 131 -1.56 -3.47 7.10
C ARG A 131 -1.38 -4.35 5.86
N ALA A 132 -2.32 -4.32 4.91
CA ALA A 132 -2.21 -5.08 3.67
C ALA A 132 -0.96 -4.70 2.87
N ILE A 133 -0.68 -3.39 2.73
CA ILE A 133 0.53 -2.87 2.09
C ILE A 133 1.79 -3.34 2.84
N ARG A 134 1.81 -3.15 4.15
CA ARG A 134 2.97 -3.45 5.00
C ARG A 134 3.36 -4.92 4.96
N PHE A 135 2.38 -5.82 5.07
CA PHE A 135 2.61 -7.27 5.14
C PHE A 135 2.53 -7.99 3.78
N MET A 136 2.37 -7.26 2.69
CA MET A 136 2.41 -7.82 1.35
C MET A 136 3.80 -8.39 1.03
N PRO A 137 3.89 -9.62 0.46
CA PRO A 137 5.19 -10.21 0.11
C PRO A 137 5.84 -9.62 -1.16
N LYS A 138 5.35 -8.48 -1.63
CA LYS A 138 5.76 -7.78 -2.84
C LYS A 138 5.98 -6.31 -2.55
N PRO A 139 6.90 -5.63 -3.24
CA PRO A 139 7.02 -4.18 -3.18
C PRO A 139 5.71 -3.49 -3.56
N VAL A 140 5.38 -2.43 -2.84
CA VAL A 140 4.29 -1.51 -3.16
C VAL A 140 4.89 -0.12 -3.31
N VAL A 141 4.75 0.46 -4.49
CA VAL A 141 5.25 1.80 -4.81
C VAL A 141 4.07 2.77 -4.87
N ALA A 142 4.15 3.85 -4.11
CA ALA A 142 3.25 4.98 -4.25
C ALA A 142 3.71 5.85 -5.43
N VAL A 143 2.85 6.00 -6.41
CA VAL A 143 3.04 6.91 -7.56
C VAL A 143 2.13 8.10 -7.34
N VAL A 144 2.70 9.25 -6.95
CA VAL A 144 1.98 10.41 -6.43
C VAL A 144 1.84 11.49 -7.50
N PRO A 145 0.72 11.51 -8.26
CA PRO A 145 0.52 12.47 -9.35
C PRO A 145 0.10 13.87 -8.87
N GLY A 146 -0.22 14.04 -7.58
CA GLY A 146 -0.74 15.26 -7.03
C GLY A 146 -0.86 15.24 -5.52
N TRP A 147 -1.94 15.80 -4.97
CA TRP A 147 -2.13 15.89 -3.52
C TRP A 147 -2.20 14.53 -2.81
N ALA A 148 -1.35 14.35 -1.82
CA ALA A 148 -1.40 13.28 -0.83
C ALA A 148 -1.68 13.90 0.54
N VAL A 149 -2.92 13.74 1.06
CA VAL A 149 -3.39 14.49 2.24
C VAL A 149 -3.99 13.57 3.29
N GLY A 150 -3.73 13.83 4.55
CA GLY A 150 -4.29 13.08 5.67
C GLY A 150 -4.04 11.57 5.54
N GLY A 151 -5.10 10.75 5.50
CA GLY A 151 -4.97 9.30 5.26
C GLY A 151 -4.28 8.95 3.95
N GLY A 152 -4.40 9.77 2.90
CA GLY A 152 -3.67 9.59 1.64
C GLY A 152 -2.17 9.81 1.81
N HIS A 153 -1.77 10.83 2.60
CA HIS A 153 -0.37 11.01 2.98
C HIS A 153 0.14 9.78 3.76
N SER A 154 -0.63 9.27 4.70
CA SER A 154 -0.24 8.09 5.46
C SER A 154 -0.08 6.85 4.60
N LEU A 155 -0.89 6.69 3.54
CA LEU A 155 -0.77 5.56 2.62
C LEU A 155 0.56 5.55 1.86
N HIS A 156 1.00 6.70 1.28
CA HIS A 156 2.28 6.73 0.59
C HIS A 156 3.46 6.47 1.54
N VAL A 157 3.37 6.98 2.79
CA VAL A 157 4.40 6.73 3.82
C VAL A 157 4.54 5.25 4.15
N VAL A 158 3.44 4.49 4.11
CA VAL A 158 3.44 3.04 4.41
C VAL A 158 3.88 2.20 3.22
N CYS A 159 3.77 2.72 1.99
CA CYS A 159 4.35 2.07 0.82
C CYS A 159 5.87 1.92 0.96
N ASP A 160 6.44 0.95 0.25
CA ASP A 160 7.88 0.67 0.34
C ASP A 160 8.73 1.79 -0.27
N MET A 161 8.22 2.44 -1.32
CA MET A 161 8.87 3.55 -2.03
C MET A 161 7.82 4.53 -2.56
N THR A 162 8.26 5.74 -2.88
CA THR A 162 7.40 6.81 -3.42
C THR A 162 8.07 7.52 -4.58
N LEU A 163 7.37 7.59 -5.73
CA LEU A 163 7.63 8.49 -6.85
C LEU A 163 6.67 9.66 -6.78
N ALA A 164 7.11 10.86 -7.10
CA ALA A 164 6.28 12.06 -7.05
C ALA A 164 6.40 12.93 -8.30
N SER A 165 5.26 13.46 -8.76
CA SER A 165 5.24 14.49 -9.80
C SER A 165 5.89 15.79 -9.32
N GLU A 166 6.84 16.31 -10.09
CA GLU A 166 7.50 17.60 -9.84
C GLU A 166 6.49 18.74 -9.75
N GLU A 167 5.56 18.80 -10.70
CA GLU A 167 4.66 19.94 -10.86
C GLU A 167 3.48 19.91 -9.88
N HIS A 168 3.00 18.72 -9.54
CA HIS A 168 1.68 18.59 -8.91
C HIS A 168 1.69 17.94 -7.54
N ALA A 169 2.73 17.14 -7.19
CA ALA A 169 2.74 16.47 -5.91
C ALA A 169 2.85 17.45 -4.74
N LYS A 170 1.93 17.29 -3.78
CA LYS A 170 1.87 18.07 -2.54
C LYS A 170 1.54 17.13 -1.39
N PHE A 171 2.28 17.27 -0.31
CA PHE A 171 2.18 16.42 0.87
C PHE A 171 1.71 17.25 2.06
N LEU A 172 0.64 16.79 2.73
CA LEU A 172 -0.01 17.55 3.80
C LEU A 172 -0.68 16.61 4.81
N GLN A 173 -0.50 16.90 6.09
CA GLN A 173 -1.29 16.28 7.16
C GLN A 173 -2.28 17.29 7.75
N THR A 174 -3.57 16.99 7.61
CA THR A 174 -4.69 17.82 8.09
C THR A 174 -5.44 17.19 9.25
N ASP A 175 -5.02 16.05 9.74
CA ASP A 175 -5.75 15.30 10.78
C ASP A 175 -6.11 16.17 12.00
N PRO A 176 -5.19 16.97 12.59
CA PRO A 176 -5.54 17.82 13.72
C PRO A 176 -6.59 18.90 13.39
N ASP A 177 -6.62 19.39 12.15
CA ASP A 177 -7.56 20.43 11.72
C ASP A 177 -9.01 19.91 11.63
N VAL A 178 -9.16 18.60 11.41
CA VAL A 178 -10.47 17.93 11.34
C VAL A 178 -10.76 17.07 12.59
N ALA A 179 -10.03 17.33 13.68
CA ALA A 179 -10.13 16.57 14.94
C ALA A 179 -9.99 15.03 14.71
N SER A 180 -9.05 14.65 13.87
CA SER A 180 -8.62 13.28 13.63
C SER A 180 -7.16 13.09 13.99
N PHE A 181 -6.65 11.87 13.90
CA PHE A 181 -5.23 11.59 14.11
C PHE A 181 -4.85 10.22 13.52
N ASP A 182 -3.74 10.16 12.81
CA ASP A 182 -3.10 8.90 12.45
C ASP A 182 -2.12 8.47 13.54
N ALA A 183 -2.58 7.63 14.44
CA ALA A 183 -1.76 6.98 15.48
C ALA A 183 -1.22 5.61 15.03
N GLY A 184 -1.42 5.26 13.76
CA GLY A 184 -0.98 4.00 13.16
C GLY A 184 0.40 4.09 12.53
N PHE A 185 0.55 3.39 11.40
CA PHE A 185 1.82 3.31 10.69
C PHE A 185 2.24 4.64 10.06
N GLY A 186 1.30 5.48 9.59
CA GLY A 186 1.62 6.74 8.92
C GLY A 186 2.51 7.64 9.78
N SER A 187 2.12 7.94 11.03
CA SER A 187 2.93 8.78 11.91
C SER A 187 4.23 8.10 12.36
N ALA A 188 4.18 6.79 12.63
CA ALA A 188 5.32 6.04 13.14
C ALA A 188 6.44 5.92 12.08
N TYR A 189 6.08 5.56 10.84
CA TYR A 189 7.08 5.42 9.76
C TYR A 189 7.57 6.75 9.26
N LEU A 190 6.70 7.77 9.14
CA LEU A 190 7.18 9.09 8.78
C LEU A 190 8.29 9.54 9.75
N ALA A 191 8.11 9.32 11.06
CA ALA A 191 9.10 9.69 12.04
C ALA A 191 10.45 8.95 11.89
N LYS A 192 10.43 7.75 11.30
CA LYS A 192 11.66 6.99 10.97
C LYS A 192 12.29 7.45 9.66
N GLN A 193 11.49 7.77 8.66
CA GLN A 193 11.95 8.24 7.35
C GLN A 193 12.59 9.62 7.44
N VAL A 194 11.88 10.60 8.03
CA VAL A 194 12.30 12.01 8.05
C VAL A 194 12.85 12.49 9.40
N GLY A 195 12.87 11.63 10.42
CA GLY A 195 13.24 11.94 11.79
C GLY A 195 12.14 12.61 12.60
N GLN A 196 12.19 12.43 13.93
CA GLN A 196 11.14 12.84 14.87
C GLN A 196 10.75 14.32 14.80
N LYS A 197 11.70 15.22 14.60
CA LYS A 197 11.43 16.67 14.57
C LYS A 197 10.64 17.07 13.33
N LYS A 198 11.03 16.54 12.17
CA LYS A 198 10.38 16.86 10.91
C LYS A 198 8.98 16.22 10.84
N ALA A 199 8.83 14.95 11.26
CA ALA A 199 7.52 14.32 11.32
C ALA A 199 6.52 15.08 12.21
N ARG A 200 6.96 15.55 13.38
CA ARG A 200 6.13 16.38 14.27
C ARG A 200 5.78 17.73 13.64
N GLU A 201 6.70 18.33 12.88
CA GLU A 201 6.39 19.55 12.13
C GLU A 201 5.29 19.30 11.09
N VAL A 202 5.38 18.20 10.32
CA VAL A 202 4.38 17.80 9.33
C VAL A 202 3.00 17.68 9.98
N PHE A 203 2.90 16.89 11.07
CA PHE A 203 1.61 16.65 11.73
C PHE A 203 1.09 17.82 12.56
N PHE A 204 1.96 18.52 13.30
CA PHE A 204 1.47 19.53 14.26
C PHE A 204 1.22 20.88 13.63
N ARG A 205 1.91 21.21 12.52
CA ARG A 205 1.74 22.49 11.84
C ARG A 205 0.84 22.42 10.62
N GLY A 206 0.58 21.24 10.06
CA GLY A 206 -0.19 21.11 8.85
C GLY A 206 0.40 21.93 7.68
N LYS A 207 1.73 22.00 7.57
CA LYS A 207 2.40 22.68 6.46
C LYS A 207 2.33 21.79 5.21
N THR A 208 2.03 22.41 4.06
CA THR A 208 2.17 21.76 2.75
C THR A 208 3.64 21.72 2.34
N TYR A 209 4.10 20.56 1.88
CA TYR A 209 5.41 20.35 1.29
C TYR A 209 5.24 19.99 -0.19
N ASP A 210 6.10 20.53 -1.04
CA ASP A 210 6.15 20.13 -2.45
C ASP A 210 7.00 18.84 -2.63
N ALA A 211 7.13 18.38 -3.88
CA ALA A 211 7.82 17.16 -4.20
C ALA A 211 9.31 17.21 -3.81
N GLU A 212 10.00 18.31 -4.12
CA GLU A 212 11.41 18.52 -3.82
C GLU A 212 11.66 18.62 -2.31
N GLU A 213 10.85 19.40 -1.58
CA GLU A 213 10.92 19.46 -0.11
C GLU A 213 10.74 18.07 0.52
N ALA A 214 9.83 17.26 -0.05
CA ALA A 214 9.56 15.91 0.43
C ALA A 214 10.72 14.93 0.13
N ALA A 215 11.34 15.06 -1.03
CA ALA A 215 12.53 14.28 -1.40
C ALA A 215 13.75 14.67 -0.55
N ASP A 216 13.99 15.95 -0.34
CA ASP A 216 15.10 16.47 0.49
C ASP A 216 15.06 15.94 1.93
N MET A 217 13.85 15.71 2.48
CA MET A 217 13.72 15.16 3.82
C MET A 217 13.67 13.61 3.88
N GLY A 218 13.71 12.94 2.72
CA GLY A 218 13.70 11.47 2.64
C GLY A 218 12.30 10.85 2.72
N MET A 219 11.25 11.59 2.44
CA MET A 219 9.86 11.10 2.37
C MET A 219 9.51 10.56 0.97
N VAL A 220 10.16 11.07 -0.06
CA VAL A 220 10.03 10.69 -1.47
C VAL A 220 11.37 10.18 -1.98
N ASN A 221 11.37 9.12 -2.78
CA ASN A 221 12.59 8.53 -3.34
C ASN A 221 13.07 9.29 -4.58
N GLU A 222 12.14 9.66 -5.46
CA GLU A 222 12.45 10.34 -6.71
C GLU A 222 11.32 11.29 -7.13
N VAL A 223 11.70 12.43 -7.69
CA VAL A 223 10.82 13.43 -8.26
C VAL A 223 11.03 13.43 -9.76
N VAL A 224 9.95 13.31 -10.52
CA VAL A 224 9.98 13.20 -11.99
C VAL A 224 8.96 14.13 -12.62
N ALA A 225 9.18 14.50 -13.88
CA ALA A 225 8.19 15.26 -14.64
C ALA A 225 6.84 14.54 -14.66
N HIS A 226 5.75 15.29 -14.61
CA HIS A 226 4.42 14.70 -14.46
C HIS A 226 4.05 13.74 -15.58
N ASP A 227 4.40 14.08 -16.80
CA ASP A 227 4.14 13.28 -18.00
C ASP A 227 5.01 12.02 -18.11
N GLU A 228 6.11 11.94 -17.36
CA GLU A 228 6.97 10.76 -17.28
C GLU A 228 6.67 9.85 -16.08
N LEU A 229 5.78 10.27 -15.17
CA LEU A 229 5.59 9.65 -13.87
C LEU A 229 5.21 8.15 -13.95
N GLU A 230 4.26 7.78 -14.83
CA GLU A 230 3.86 6.38 -14.98
C GLU A 230 4.89 5.55 -15.75
N ASP A 231 5.63 6.15 -16.67
CA ASP A 231 6.72 5.48 -17.40
C ASP A 231 7.84 5.09 -16.45
N VAL A 232 8.30 6.03 -15.61
CA VAL A 232 9.33 5.76 -14.59
C VAL A 232 8.83 4.73 -13.56
N ALA A 233 7.56 4.79 -13.18
CA ALA A 233 6.97 3.78 -12.29
C ALA A 233 7.00 2.37 -12.89
N LEU A 234 6.76 2.23 -14.19
CA LEU A 234 6.87 0.96 -14.91
C LEU A 234 8.31 0.48 -15.02
N GLU A 235 9.29 1.37 -15.25
CA GLU A 235 10.71 1.02 -15.24
C GLU A 235 11.12 0.45 -13.86
N TRP A 236 10.70 1.10 -12.78
CA TRP A 236 10.96 0.60 -11.42
C TRP A 236 10.30 -0.76 -11.16
N ALA A 237 9.07 -0.92 -11.64
CA ALA A 237 8.34 -2.18 -11.49
C ALA A 237 9.05 -3.33 -12.23
N ASP A 238 9.52 -3.10 -13.46
CA ASP A 238 10.28 -4.09 -14.26
C ASP A 238 11.61 -4.44 -13.58
N GLU A 239 12.34 -3.42 -13.11
CA GLU A 239 13.58 -3.65 -12.35
C GLU A 239 13.34 -4.53 -11.12
N MET A 240 12.29 -4.27 -10.35
CA MET A 240 11.96 -5.05 -9.16
C MET A 240 11.46 -6.46 -9.51
N ALA A 241 10.62 -6.59 -10.52
CA ALA A 241 10.09 -7.87 -10.98
C ALA A 241 11.20 -8.78 -11.54
N SER A 242 12.27 -8.20 -12.09
CA SER A 242 13.46 -8.95 -12.57
C SER A 242 14.29 -9.58 -11.44
N LYS A 243 14.10 -9.17 -10.18
CA LYS A 243 14.86 -9.67 -9.03
C LYS A 243 14.29 -11.01 -8.52
N SER A 244 15.05 -11.68 -7.67
CA SER A 244 14.59 -12.90 -7.01
C SER A 244 13.35 -12.64 -6.13
N PRO A 245 12.20 -13.25 -6.41
CA PRO A 245 10.98 -13.04 -5.60
C PRO A 245 11.18 -13.39 -4.12
N THR A 246 11.94 -14.44 -3.85
CA THR A 246 12.26 -14.85 -2.47
C THR A 246 13.13 -13.79 -1.78
N ALA A 247 14.17 -13.29 -2.44
CA ALA A 247 15.05 -12.28 -1.85
C ALA A 247 14.28 -10.96 -1.59
N MET A 248 13.47 -10.49 -2.54
CA MET A 248 12.66 -9.28 -2.39
C MET A 248 11.70 -9.39 -1.19
N ARG A 249 10.98 -10.48 -1.09
CA ARG A 249 10.09 -10.76 0.04
C ARG A 249 10.82 -10.79 1.38
N MET A 250 11.94 -11.51 1.46
CA MET A 250 12.73 -11.62 2.68
C MET A 250 13.34 -10.28 3.10
N LEU A 251 13.79 -9.46 2.14
CA LEU A 251 14.29 -8.11 2.43
C LEU A 251 13.18 -7.21 2.97
N LYS A 252 11.99 -7.21 2.35
CA LYS A 252 10.85 -6.43 2.87
C LYS A 252 10.51 -6.82 4.31
N TYR A 253 10.43 -8.11 4.60
CA TYR A 253 10.16 -8.58 5.97
C TYR A 253 11.30 -8.24 6.94
N ALA A 254 12.55 -8.28 6.50
CA ALA A 254 13.69 -7.90 7.34
C ALA A 254 13.66 -6.40 7.71
N PHE A 255 13.33 -5.52 6.75
CA PHE A 255 13.13 -4.09 7.04
C PHE A 255 11.97 -3.88 8.02
N ASN A 256 10.85 -4.56 7.79
CA ASN A 256 9.69 -4.47 8.66
C ASN A 256 10.00 -4.93 10.09
N MET A 257 10.66 -6.07 10.23
CA MET A 257 10.96 -6.66 11.53
C MET A 257 11.81 -5.76 12.44
N ALA A 258 12.67 -4.93 11.86
CA ALA A 258 13.45 -3.95 12.61
C ALA A 258 12.56 -2.91 13.31
N ASP A 259 11.36 -2.70 12.79
CA ASP A 259 10.43 -1.68 13.24
C ASP A 259 9.30 -2.21 14.14
N ASP A 260 8.75 -3.36 13.82
CA ASP A 260 7.49 -3.86 14.39
C ASP A 260 7.68 -4.96 15.45
N GLY A 261 8.90 -5.41 15.66
CA GLY A 261 9.20 -6.36 16.73
C GLY A 261 8.49 -7.70 16.56
N LEU A 262 7.69 -8.13 17.54
CA LEU A 262 7.08 -9.47 17.59
C LEU A 262 6.04 -9.72 16.48
N VAL A 263 5.39 -8.70 15.96
CA VAL A 263 4.38 -8.87 14.91
C VAL A 263 5.05 -9.35 13.62
N ASP A 264 6.10 -8.68 13.20
CA ASP A 264 6.84 -9.05 11.99
C ASP A 264 7.66 -10.33 12.18
N GLN A 265 8.09 -10.61 13.40
CA GLN A 265 8.75 -11.87 13.72
C GLN A 265 7.86 -13.07 13.35
N GLN A 266 6.54 -12.99 13.55
CA GLN A 266 5.61 -14.05 13.18
C GLN A 266 5.54 -14.24 11.66
N VAL A 267 5.55 -13.16 10.89
CA VAL A 267 5.57 -13.20 9.42
C VAL A 267 6.90 -13.78 8.91
N PHE A 268 8.02 -13.28 9.44
CA PHE A 268 9.36 -13.80 9.15
C PHE A 268 9.48 -15.29 9.47
N ALA A 269 8.97 -15.72 10.63
CA ALA A 269 9.02 -17.12 11.05
C ALA A 269 8.30 -18.05 10.06
N GLY A 270 7.15 -17.63 9.52
CA GLY A 270 6.42 -18.39 8.50
C GLY A 270 7.25 -18.62 7.24
N GLU A 271 7.91 -17.58 6.72
CA GLU A 271 8.77 -17.70 5.54
C GLU A 271 10.07 -18.46 5.83
N ALA A 272 10.71 -18.20 6.94
CA ALA A 272 11.92 -18.92 7.33
C ALA A 272 11.66 -20.41 7.50
N THR A 273 10.54 -20.78 8.14
CA THR A 273 10.13 -22.19 8.28
C THR A 273 9.84 -22.83 6.92
N ARG A 274 9.15 -22.12 6.02
CA ARG A 274 8.88 -22.59 4.67
C ARG A 274 10.17 -22.87 3.90
N LEU A 275 11.14 -21.97 3.96
CA LEU A 275 12.46 -22.15 3.34
C LEU A 275 13.25 -23.29 4.02
N GLY A 276 13.18 -23.37 5.34
CA GLY A 276 13.80 -24.46 6.11
C GLY A 276 13.32 -25.83 5.69
N TYR A 277 12.01 -26.00 5.45
CA TYR A 277 11.45 -27.27 4.99
C TYR A 277 11.90 -27.70 3.58
N MET A 278 12.47 -26.79 2.80
CA MET A 278 13.01 -27.11 1.47
C MET A 278 14.45 -27.62 1.51
N THR A 279 15.08 -27.63 2.67
CA THR A 279 16.46 -28.15 2.85
C THR A 279 16.51 -29.67 2.90
N ASP A 280 17.68 -30.23 2.60
CA ASP A 280 17.90 -31.69 2.71
C ASP A 280 17.91 -32.14 4.17
N GLU A 281 18.35 -31.31 5.11
CA GLU A 281 18.26 -31.56 6.56
C GLU A 281 16.81 -31.78 7.00
N ALA A 282 15.87 -30.96 6.49
CA ALA A 282 14.44 -31.09 6.81
C ALA A 282 13.85 -32.40 6.22
N LYS A 283 14.34 -32.82 5.07
CA LYS A 283 13.94 -34.13 4.48
C LYS A 283 14.42 -35.28 5.35
N GLU A 284 15.69 -35.27 5.77
CA GLU A 284 16.25 -36.28 6.67
C GLU A 284 15.44 -36.34 7.98
N GLY A 285 15.18 -35.19 8.61
CA GLY A 285 14.40 -35.16 9.85
C GLY A 285 12.99 -35.74 9.69
N ARG A 286 12.31 -35.46 8.57
CA ARG A 286 10.99 -36.02 8.27
C ARG A 286 11.05 -37.52 8.01
N GLU A 287 12.01 -38.01 7.20
CA GLU A 287 12.14 -39.41 6.83
C GLU A 287 12.48 -40.25 8.04
N ALA A 288 13.44 -39.82 8.86
CA ALA A 288 13.79 -40.44 10.10
C ALA A 288 12.57 -40.61 11.04
N PHE A 289 11.77 -39.52 11.18
CA PHE A 289 10.55 -39.59 11.99
C PHE A 289 9.53 -40.61 11.45
N MET A 290 9.31 -40.62 10.13
CA MET A 290 8.35 -41.55 9.50
C MET A 290 8.81 -43.02 9.58
N GLU A 291 10.11 -43.26 9.58
CA GLU A 291 10.72 -44.59 9.66
C GLU A 291 10.94 -45.05 11.11
N GLY A 292 10.74 -44.21 12.10
CA GLY A 292 10.92 -44.51 13.52
C GLY A 292 12.38 -44.73 13.91
N ARG A 293 13.31 -44.07 13.19
CA ARG A 293 14.75 -44.07 13.48
C ARG A 293 15.22 -42.73 13.99
N ASP A 294 16.40 -42.67 14.58
CA ASP A 294 17.05 -41.41 14.89
C ASP A 294 17.52 -40.71 13.59
N PRO A 295 17.40 -39.38 13.47
CA PRO A 295 17.91 -38.64 12.32
C PRO A 295 19.45 -38.61 12.33
N ASP A 296 20.04 -38.68 11.15
CA ASP A 296 21.49 -38.55 10.98
C ASP A 296 21.82 -37.23 10.25
N PHE A 297 22.28 -36.27 11.01
CA PHE A 297 22.70 -34.96 10.48
C PHE A 297 24.22 -34.84 10.28
N SER A 298 24.98 -35.96 10.35
CA SER A 298 26.44 -35.94 10.26
C SER A 298 26.99 -35.47 8.91
N ASP A 299 26.20 -35.64 7.84
CA ASP A 299 26.57 -35.20 6.50
C ASP A 299 26.33 -33.70 6.24
N TYR A 300 25.65 -33.00 7.16
CA TYR A 300 25.32 -31.61 7.02
C TYR A 300 26.32 -30.71 7.78
N PRO A 301 27.07 -29.84 7.06
CA PRO A 301 28.08 -29.03 7.71
C PRO A 301 27.49 -27.87 8.50
N TRP A 302 28.13 -27.58 9.63
CA TRP A 302 27.83 -26.34 10.38
C TRP A 302 28.43 -25.15 9.65
N TYR A 303 27.55 -24.28 9.11
CA TYR A 303 27.93 -22.99 8.53
C TYR A 303 27.63 -21.84 9.50
N TYR A 304 28.38 -20.76 9.36
CA TYR A 304 28.23 -19.51 10.11
C TYR A 304 28.40 -18.30 9.20
#